data_22e15930fa44d5bb2bfbcde3db21f480
#
_entry.id   22e15930fa44d5bb2bfbcde3db21f480
#
_cell.length_a   1.000
_cell.length_b   1.000
_cell.length_c   1.000
_cell.angle_alpha   90.00
_cell.angle_beta   90.00
_cell.angle_gamma   90.00
#
_symmetry.space_group_name_H-M   'P 1'
#
loop_
_entity.id
_entity.type
_entity.pdbx_description
1 polymer ?
#
loop_
_entity_poly.entity_id
_entity_poly.type
_entity_poly.pdbx_seq_one_letter_code
_entity_poly.pdbx_strand_id
1 'polypeptide(L)'
;MKNEDLDELISLLLRRLEVIGDAAMRESDPDGQLALLREVSERITAFHQHHRSEIQPRLNHFLENASLQKALEWAEAERAKG
;
A
#
# COMPACT_ATOMS: atom_id res chain seq x y z
N MET A 1 11.45 -6.13 9.69
CA MET A 1 11.16 -6.15 8.23
C MET A 1 12.36 -5.59 7.49
N LYS A 2 12.74 -6.23 6.40
CA LYS A 2 13.91 -5.83 5.62
C LYS A 2 13.61 -4.61 4.75
N ASN A 3 14.66 -3.90 4.32
CA ASN A 3 14.49 -2.75 3.41
C ASN A 3 13.80 -3.14 2.11
N GLU A 4 14.07 -4.35 1.60
CA GLU A 4 13.40 -4.87 0.40
C GLU A 4 11.91 -4.99 0.60
N ASP A 5 11.49 -5.41 1.80
CA ASP A 5 10.07 -5.54 2.13
C ASP A 5 9.41 -4.18 2.25
N LEU A 6 10.12 -3.21 2.83
CA LEU A 6 9.65 -1.83 2.90
C LEU A 6 9.47 -1.24 1.50
N ASP A 7 10.43 -1.49 0.61
CA ASP A 7 10.35 -1.02 -0.76
C ASP A 7 9.14 -1.62 -1.48
N GLU A 8 8.86 -2.90 -1.27
CA GLU A 8 7.70 -3.56 -1.85
C GLU A 8 6.40 -2.92 -1.34
N LEU A 9 6.30 -2.72 -0.03
CA LEU A 9 5.12 -2.09 0.56
C LEU A 9 4.93 -0.67 0.03
N ILE A 10 5.99 0.11 -0.02
CA ILE A 10 5.95 1.48 -0.55
C ILE A 10 5.46 1.47 -1.99
N SER A 11 5.99 0.57 -2.83
CA SER A 11 5.56 0.45 -4.22
C SER A 11 4.07 0.14 -4.34
N LEU A 12 3.56 -0.77 -3.52
CA LEU A 12 2.14 -1.11 -3.52
C LEU A 12 1.27 0.08 -3.11
N LEU A 13 1.69 0.79 -2.06
CA LEU A 13 0.94 1.95 -1.56
C LEU A 13 0.96 3.11 -2.56
N LEU A 14 2.10 3.36 -3.21
CA LEU A 14 2.20 4.37 -4.26
C LEU A 14 1.35 4.00 -5.47
N ARG A 15 1.36 2.74 -5.87
CA ARG A 15 0.53 2.25 -6.98
C ARG A 15 -0.94 2.50 -6.69
N ARG A 16 -1.37 2.26 -5.47
CA ARG A 16 -2.75 2.53 -5.07
C ARG A 16 -3.11 3.99 -5.27
N LEU A 17 -2.22 4.91 -4.86
CA LEU A 17 -2.45 6.34 -5.04
C LEU A 17 -2.50 6.73 -6.51
N GLU A 18 -1.66 6.15 -7.35
CA GLU A 18 -1.70 6.37 -8.80
C GLU A 18 -3.05 5.99 -9.40
N VAL A 19 -3.55 4.82 -9.01
CA VAL A 19 -4.84 4.32 -9.53
C VAL A 19 -5.97 5.24 -9.08
N ILE A 20 -5.98 5.64 -7.81
CA ILE A 20 -7.01 6.53 -7.28
C ILE A 20 -6.97 7.89 -7.96
N GLY A 21 -5.77 8.40 -8.25
CA GLY A 21 -5.58 9.72 -8.84
C GLY A 21 -5.72 9.76 -10.36
N ASP A 22 -5.98 8.64 -11.01
CA ASP A 22 -6.09 8.57 -12.47
C ASP A 22 -7.46 9.07 -12.94
N ALA A 23 -7.59 10.38 -13.14
CA ALA A 23 -8.82 11.02 -13.55
C ALA A 23 -9.27 10.57 -14.94
N ALA A 24 -8.32 10.37 -15.86
CA ALA A 24 -8.63 9.92 -17.22
C ALA A 24 -9.27 8.53 -17.20
N MET A 25 -8.74 7.62 -16.43
CA MET A 25 -9.30 6.28 -16.29
C MET A 25 -10.65 6.29 -15.59
N ARG A 26 -10.81 7.17 -14.61
CA ARG A 26 -12.09 7.33 -13.90
C ARG A 26 -13.20 7.74 -14.86
N GLU A 27 -12.92 8.58 -15.83
CA GLU A 27 -13.88 9.04 -16.82
C GLU A 27 -14.11 8.02 -17.93
N SER A 28 -13.04 7.41 -18.44
CA SER A 28 -13.10 6.53 -19.62
C SER A 28 -13.38 5.07 -19.27
N ASP A 29 -12.91 4.60 -18.13
CA ASP A 29 -13.03 3.20 -17.74
C ASP A 29 -13.09 3.03 -16.22
N PRO A 30 -14.21 3.48 -15.60
CA PRO A 30 -14.35 3.38 -14.13
C PRO A 30 -14.34 1.94 -13.62
N ASP A 31 -14.85 0.98 -14.38
CA ASP A 31 -14.85 -0.42 -13.98
C ASP A 31 -13.43 -0.98 -13.98
N GLY A 32 -12.63 -0.62 -14.97
CA GLY A 32 -11.23 -0.99 -15.02
C GLY A 32 -10.43 -0.38 -13.86
N GLN A 33 -10.74 0.86 -13.50
CA GLN A 33 -10.11 1.51 -12.36
C GLN A 33 -10.40 0.77 -11.06
N LEU A 34 -11.67 0.38 -10.85
CA LEU A 34 -12.08 -0.39 -9.67
C LEU A 34 -11.39 -1.75 -9.62
N ALA A 35 -11.24 -2.41 -10.78
CA ALA A 35 -10.56 -3.69 -10.85
C ALA A 35 -9.09 -3.56 -10.46
N LEU A 36 -8.40 -2.53 -10.95
CA LEU A 36 -7.00 -2.27 -10.58
C LEU A 36 -6.87 -1.95 -9.10
N LEU A 37 -7.78 -1.13 -8.57
CA LEU A 37 -7.78 -0.77 -7.16
C LEU A 37 -7.97 -2.01 -6.28
N ARG A 38 -8.87 -2.90 -6.68
CA ARG A 38 -9.10 -4.16 -5.97
C ARG A 38 -7.84 -5.03 -5.99
N GLU A 39 -7.20 -5.16 -7.15
CA GLU A 39 -5.98 -5.94 -7.27
C GLU A 39 -4.87 -5.43 -6.35
N VAL A 40 -4.63 -4.12 -6.36
CA VAL A 40 -3.62 -3.51 -5.50
C VAL A 40 -3.97 -3.71 -4.03
N SER A 41 -5.24 -3.52 -3.66
CA SER A 41 -5.71 -3.70 -2.29
C SER A 41 -5.52 -5.14 -1.81
N GLU A 42 -5.78 -6.12 -2.68
CA GLU A 42 -5.56 -7.52 -2.36
C GLU A 42 -4.07 -7.82 -2.14
N ARG A 43 -3.20 -7.21 -2.94
CA ARG A 43 -1.75 -7.36 -2.78
C ARG A 43 -1.25 -6.76 -1.48
N ILE A 44 -1.81 -5.61 -1.07
CA ILE A 44 -1.47 -4.98 0.20
C ILE A 44 -1.91 -5.87 1.36
N THR A 45 -3.11 -6.44 1.28
CA THR A 45 -3.62 -7.36 2.29
C THR A 45 -2.76 -8.62 2.37
N ALA A 46 -2.37 -9.18 1.23
CA ALA A 46 -1.51 -10.35 1.18
C ALA A 46 -0.14 -10.06 1.78
N PHE A 47 0.43 -8.89 1.47
CA PHE A 47 1.68 -8.45 2.06
C PHE A 47 1.56 -8.36 3.58
N HIS A 48 0.49 -7.74 4.08
CA HIS A 48 0.24 -7.59 5.50
C HIS A 48 0.18 -8.95 6.20
N GLN A 49 -0.55 -9.90 5.63
CA GLN A 49 -0.69 -11.24 6.20
C GLN A 49 0.63 -12.01 6.16
N HIS A 50 1.36 -11.90 5.05
CA HIS A 50 2.63 -12.60 4.88
C HIS A 50 3.70 -12.11 5.86
N HIS A 51 3.74 -10.81 6.13
CA HIS A 51 4.74 -10.21 7.02
C HIS A 51 4.23 -9.92 8.42
N ARG A 52 3.07 -10.45 8.78
CA ARG A 52 2.39 -10.12 10.03
C ARG A 52 3.28 -10.24 11.27
N SER A 53 4.10 -11.27 11.33
CA SER A 53 4.99 -11.50 12.48
C SER A 53 6.19 -10.57 12.52
N GLU A 54 6.50 -9.91 11.41
CA GLU A 54 7.67 -9.04 11.26
C GLU A 54 7.31 -7.55 11.32
N ILE A 55 6.03 -7.23 11.14
CA ILE A 55 5.56 -5.85 11.07
C ILE A 55 5.52 -5.23 12.45
N GLN A 56 6.06 -4.03 12.59
CA GLN A 56 6.00 -3.29 13.84
C GLN A 56 4.55 -2.92 14.18
N PRO A 57 4.22 -2.83 15.49
CA PRO A 57 2.84 -2.59 15.92
C PRO A 57 2.19 -1.36 15.30
N ARG A 58 2.95 -0.28 15.11
CA ARG A 58 2.41 0.94 14.54
C ARG A 58 1.98 0.75 13.09
N LEU A 59 2.82 0.12 12.29
CA LEU A 59 2.50 -0.18 10.90
C LEU A 59 1.33 -1.14 10.81
N ASN A 60 1.33 -2.17 11.66
CA ASN A 60 0.23 -3.12 11.72
C ASN A 60 -1.09 -2.41 11.99
N HIS A 61 -1.10 -1.47 12.93
CA HIS A 61 -2.27 -0.67 13.26
C HIS A 61 -2.78 0.11 12.04
N PHE A 62 -1.88 0.76 11.31
CA PHE A 62 -2.26 1.52 10.11
C PHE A 62 -2.85 0.62 9.04
N LEU A 63 -2.25 -0.54 8.80
CA LEU A 63 -2.73 -1.48 7.80
C LEU A 63 -4.08 -2.09 8.18
N GLU A 64 -4.26 -2.46 9.45
CA GLU A 64 -5.52 -3.02 9.94
C GLU A 64 -6.68 -2.04 9.84
N ASN A 65 -6.41 -0.77 10.05
CA ASN A 65 -7.43 0.27 10.01
C ASN A 65 -7.56 0.92 8.63
N ALA A 66 -6.91 0.37 7.62
CA ALA A 66 -6.90 0.92 6.27
C ALA A 66 -6.42 2.38 6.22
N SER A 67 -5.59 2.79 7.18
CA SER A 67 -4.96 4.11 7.18
C SER A 67 -3.74 4.09 6.28
N LEU A 68 -3.97 3.87 4.99
CA LEU A 68 -2.90 3.56 4.04
C LEU A 68 -1.97 4.75 3.76
N GLN A 69 -2.49 5.97 3.84
CA GLN A 69 -1.66 7.16 3.72
C GLN A 69 -0.63 7.23 4.86
N LYS A 70 -1.07 6.96 6.08
CA LYS A 70 -0.19 6.94 7.24
C LYS A 70 0.81 5.78 7.17
N ALA A 71 0.37 4.64 6.66
CA ALA A 71 1.24 3.48 6.45
C ALA A 71 2.35 3.84 5.46
N LEU A 72 2.03 4.54 4.38
CA LEU A 72 3.03 4.98 3.40
C LEU A 72 4.04 5.94 4.02
N GLU A 73 3.56 6.94 4.75
CA GLU A 73 4.43 7.90 5.43
C GLU A 73 5.38 7.21 6.40
N TRP A 74 4.84 6.26 7.18
CA TRP A 74 5.64 5.49 8.13
C TRP A 74 6.72 4.67 7.41
N ALA A 75 6.32 3.95 6.35
CA ALA A 75 7.23 3.10 5.61
C ALA A 75 8.35 3.91 4.95
N GLU A 76 8.01 5.05 4.37
CA GLU A 76 9.01 5.94 3.76
C GLU A 76 10.00 6.48 4.80
N ALA A 77 9.50 6.85 5.98
CA ALA A 77 10.36 7.32 7.06
C ALA A 77 11.31 6.21 7.55
N GLU A 78 10.81 5.00 7.70
CA GLU A 78 11.63 3.86 8.10
C GLU A 78 12.68 3.52 7.03
N ARG A 79 12.28 3.57 5.77
CA ARG A 79 13.20 3.30 4.66
C ARG A 79 14.32 4.33 4.59
N ALA A 80 14.01 5.60 4.90
CA ALA A 80 14.99 6.68 4.90
C ALA A 80 16.04 6.52 6.00
N LYS A 81 15.72 5.82 7.07
CA LYS A 81 16.68 5.57 8.16
C LYS A 81 17.77 4.57 7.75
N GLY A 82 17.53 3.84 6.72
CA GLY A 82 18.54 2.98 6.22
C GLY A 82 18.33 1.62 5.91
#